data_65e9b5cf8a86c248f44a1d615fca1cad
#
_entry.id   65e9b5cf8a86c248f44a1d615fca1cad
#
_cell.length_a   1.000
_cell.length_b   1.000
_cell.length_c   1.000
_cell.angle_alpha   90.00
_cell.angle_beta   90.00
_cell.angle_gamma   90.00
#
_symmetry.space_group_name_H-M   'P 1'
#
loop_
_entity.id
_entity.type
_entity.pdbx_description
1 polymer ?
#
loop_
_entity_poly.entity_id
_entity_poly.type
_entity_poly.pdbx_seq_one_letter_code
_entity_poly.pdbx_strand_id
1 'polypeptide(L)'
;MMQLILNDAKKQKVLTDSSVPISPYNLFDGTSDFSGTSWTTLDLYTNDKLVSPFGNQSRQRKGAWMGLSQLKDLKVGQIYTISASVFVDTNDSSDKFIGVYGDDSKGNVISSNNKPLLYLKNAPVGWITIKHTFTVPKNATYKIRFESNDDQVNIHWADLMLNKGAVALDWNYSLNDLRSRLGGVKPSYRLYYAISLKEVA
;
A
#
# COMPACT_ATOMS: atom_id res chain seq x y z
N MET A 1 21.81 -0.08 -9.14
CA MET A 1 21.91 1.23 -9.84
C MET A 1 20.70 1.37 -10.73
N MET A 2 19.87 2.36 -10.46
CA MET A 2 18.65 2.63 -11.24
C MET A 2 18.99 3.72 -12.27
N GLN A 3 18.72 3.45 -13.52
CA GLN A 3 18.98 4.38 -14.61
C GLN A 3 17.63 4.85 -15.17
N LEU A 4 17.25 6.09 -14.94
CA LEU A 4 16.10 6.72 -15.55
C LEU A 4 16.55 7.37 -16.86
N ILE A 5 16.05 6.87 -17.99
CA ILE A 5 16.29 7.46 -19.30
C ILE A 5 15.06 8.29 -19.68
N LEU A 6 15.18 9.60 -19.58
CA LEU A 6 14.20 10.52 -20.12
C LEU A 6 14.52 10.72 -21.60
N ASN A 7 13.68 10.20 -22.48
CA ASN A 7 13.73 10.48 -23.91
C ASN A 7 12.97 11.77 -24.19
N ASP A 8 13.65 12.87 -24.15
CA ASP A 8 13.24 14.05 -24.92
C ASP A 8 13.76 13.90 -26.35
N ALA A 9 12.92 14.24 -27.33
CA ALA A 9 13.20 14.00 -28.78
C ALA A 9 14.55 14.57 -29.29
N LYS A 10 15.31 15.25 -28.45
CA LYS A 10 16.62 15.85 -28.79
C LYS A 10 17.71 15.68 -27.73
N LYS A 11 17.46 15.13 -26.53
CA LYS A 11 18.52 14.90 -25.52
C LYS A 11 18.16 13.72 -24.62
N GLN A 12 18.97 12.67 -24.68
CA GLN A 12 18.93 11.63 -23.65
C GLN A 12 19.62 12.17 -22.38
N LYS A 13 18.86 12.33 -21.30
CA LYS A 13 19.43 12.60 -19.99
C LYS A 13 19.29 11.33 -19.13
N VAL A 14 20.42 10.77 -18.77
CA VAL A 14 20.49 9.66 -17.82
C VAL A 14 20.59 10.26 -16.42
N LEU A 15 19.57 10.06 -15.61
CA LEU A 15 19.64 10.40 -14.20
C LEU A 15 20.07 9.13 -13.45
N THR A 16 21.28 9.14 -12.93
CA THR A 16 21.78 8.11 -12.01
C THR A 16 21.63 8.64 -10.59
N ASP A 17 20.69 8.11 -9.83
CA ASP A 17 20.68 8.28 -8.38
C ASP A 17 21.25 7.01 -7.75
N SER A 18 22.39 7.16 -7.09
CA SER A 18 23.13 6.06 -6.47
C SER A 18 22.72 5.81 -5.03
N SER A 19 21.80 6.60 -4.45
CA SER A 19 21.64 6.63 -3.01
C SER A 19 20.51 5.77 -2.44
N VAL A 20 19.46 5.43 -3.19
CA VAL A 20 18.38 4.55 -2.66
C VAL A 20 17.74 3.72 -3.78
N PRO A 21 17.79 2.38 -3.75
CA PRO A 21 16.98 1.58 -4.65
C PRO A 21 15.51 1.68 -4.25
N ILE A 22 14.81 2.65 -4.80
CA ILE A 22 13.35 2.74 -4.69
C ILE A 22 12.77 1.66 -5.60
N SER A 23 12.02 0.73 -5.03
CA SER A 23 11.20 -0.17 -5.82
C SER A 23 10.00 0.62 -6.34
N PRO A 24 9.87 0.87 -7.64
CA PRO A 24 8.79 1.70 -8.17
C PRO A 24 7.44 0.97 -8.22
N TYR A 25 7.39 -0.30 -7.84
CA TYR A 25 6.18 -1.11 -7.86
C TYR A 25 5.75 -1.51 -6.46
N ASN A 26 4.46 -1.81 -6.37
CA ASN A 26 3.84 -2.30 -5.16
C ASN A 26 4.41 -3.68 -4.79
N LEU A 27 4.72 -3.86 -3.52
CA LEU A 27 5.09 -5.17 -2.99
C LEU A 27 3.86 -6.00 -2.60
N PHE A 28 2.68 -5.38 -2.44
CA PHE A 28 1.42 -6.08 -2.31
C PHE A 28 0.86 -6.46 -3.68
N ASP A 29 0.33 -7.66 -3.81
CA ASP A 29 -0.29 -8.15 -5.03
C ASP A 29 -1.82 -7.96 -4.99
N GLY A 30 -2.47 -7.82 -6.15
CA GLY A 30 -3.92 -7.77 -6.28
C GLY A 30 -4.57 -6.57 -5.59
N THR A 31 -3.90 -5.42 -5.53
CA THR A 31 -4.42 -4.25 -4.79
C THR A 31 -5.35 -3.37 -5.61
N SER A 32 -5.51 -3.61 -6.91
CA SER A 32 -6.45 -2.87 -7.77
C SER A 32 -7.91 -3.34 -7.63
N ASP A 33 -8.09 -4.62 -7.32
CA ASP A 33 -9.39 -5.28 -7.30
C ASP A 33 -9.51 -6.33 -6.17
N PHE A 34 -8.48 -6.45 -5.35
CA PHE A 34 -8.32 -7.47 -4.31
C PHE A 34 -8.39 -8.89 -4.85
N SER A 35 -7.96 -9.10 -6.08
CA SER A 35 -7.87 -10.42 -6.69
C SER A 35 -6.70 -11.25 -6.17
N GLY A 36 -6.73 -12.54 -6.49
CA GLY A 36 -5.67 -13.48 -6.12
C GLY A 36 -5.81 -14.05 -4.70
N THR A 37 -4.87 -14.92 -4.35
CA THR A 37 -4.87 -15.70 -3.10
C THR A 37 -3.94 -15.18 -2.02
N SER A 38 -3.32 -14.01 -2.26
CA SER A 38 -2.33 -13.44 -1.33
C SER A 38 -2.95 -12.81 -0.08
N TRP A 39 -4.25 -12.51 -0.12
CA TRP A 39 -4.95 -11.86 0.98
C TRP A 39 -5.36 -12.87 2.07
N THR A 40 -5.07 -12.57 3.34
CA THR A 40 -5.32 -13.51 4.44
C THR A 40 -6.63 -13.28 5.20
N THR A 41 -7.27 -12.14 4.99
CA THR A 41 -8.50 -11.73 5.74
C THR A 41 -9.56 -11.14 4.82
N LEU A 42 -9.47 -11.39 3.53
CA LEU A 42 -10.36 -10.78 2.54
C LEU A 42 -11.82 -11.23 2.70
N ASP A 43 -12.03 -12.43 3.18
CA ASP A 43 -13.34 -13.03 3.48
C ASP A 43 -14.15 -12.25 4.56
N LEU A 44 -13.46 -11.44 5.37
CA LEU A 44 -14.10 -10.58 6.37
C LEU A 44 -14.56 -9.24 5.79
N TYR A 45 -14.25 -8.97 4.53
CA TYR A 45 -14.52 -7.71 3.86
C TYR A 45 -15.54 -7.90 2.74
N THR A 46 -16.44 -6.93 2.59
CA THR A 46 -17.40 -6.92 1.50
C THR A 46 -16.93 -6.05 0.35
N ASN A 47 -17.40 -6.39 -0.86
CA ASN A 47 -17.23 -5.53 -2.02
C ASN A 47 -17.90 -4.19 -1.77
N ASP A 48 -17.25 -3.15 -2.22
CA ASP A 48 -17.72 -1.80 -2.11
C ASP A 48 -18.05 -1.22 -3.49
N LYS A 49 -18.89 -0.18 -3.51
CA LYS A 49 -19.23 0.56 -4.72
C LYS A 49 -18.39 1.83 -4.87
N LEU A 50 -17.65 2.21 -3.84
CA LEU A 50 -16.78 3.37 -3.91
C LEU A 50 -15.57 3.06 -4.77
N VAL A 51 -15.23 4.02 -5.62
CA VAL A 51 -14.01 3.99 -6.44
C VAL A 51 -12.98 4.89 -5.78
N SER A 52 -11.77 4.40 -5.65
CA SER A 52 -10.68 5.11 -5.01
C SER A 52 -10.14 6.27 -5.85
N PRO A 53 -9.30 7.15 -5.29
CA PRO A 53 -8.62 8.21 -6.03
C PRO A 53 -7.80 7.71 -7.24
N PHE A 54 -7.27 6.50 -7.19
CA PHE A 54 -6.52 5.88 -8.29
C PHE A 54 -7.39 5.01 -9.22
N GLY A 55 -8.73 5.04 -9.06
CA GLY A 55 -9.65 4.29 -9.90
C GLY A 55 -9.77 2.80 -9.56
N ASN A 56 -9.25 2.38 -8.41
CA ASN A 56 -9.29 0.99 -7.96
C ASN A 56 -10.59 0.66 -7.21
N GLN A 57 -10.90 -0.63 -7.14
CA GLN A 57 -11.97 -1.12 -6.29
C GLN A 57 -11.63 -0.93 -4.82
N SER A 58 -12.64 -0.70 -4.01
CA SER A 58 -12.50 -0.69 -2.56
C SER A 58 -13.15 -1.89 -1.90
N ARG A 59 -12.72 -2.14 -0.66
CA ARG A 59 -13.29 -3.11 0.25
C ARG A 59 -13.70 -2.43 1.53
N GLN A 60 -14.83 -2.81 2.06
CA GLN A 60 -15.34 -2.20 3.29
C GLN A 60 -15.53 -3.23 4.38
N ARG A 61 -15.39 -2.77 5.60
CA ARG A 61 -15.67 -3.55 6.80
C ARG A 61 -16.04 -2.65 7.97
N LYS A 62 -17.06 -3.09 8.69
CA LYS A 62 -17.37 -2.63 10.04
C LYS A 62 -16.85 -3.67 11.03
N GLY A 63 -15.87 -3.32 11.84
CA GLY A 63 -15.31 -4.26 12.82
C GLY A 63 -13.88 -3.95 13.19
N ALA A 64 -13.60 -4.04 14.48
CA ALA A 64 -12.25 -3.83 15.02
C ALA A 64 -11.29 -4.92 14.58
N TRP A 65 -10.02 -4.54 14.43
CA TRP A 65 -8.88 -5.40 14.12
C TRP A 65 -9.06 -6.21 12.82
N MET A 66 -8.22 -7.20 12.58
CA MET A 66 -8.31 -8.10 11.40
C MET A 66 -8.21 -7.36 10.07
N GLY A 67 -7.26 -6.45 9.95
CA GLY A 67 -7.02 -5.66 8.74
C GLY A 67 -6.69 -6.50 7.49
N LEU A 68 -6.98 -5.97 6.31
CA LEU A 68 -6.54 -6.55 5.05
C LEU A 68 -5.03 -6.72 5.05
N SER A 69 -4.56 -7.94 4.83
CA SER A 69 -3.16 -8.28 5.04
C SER A 69 -2.59 -9.26 4.03
N GLN A 70 -1.30 -9.12 3.79
CA GLN A 70 -0.50 -10.08 3.03
C GLN A 70 0.77 -10.43 3.80
N LEU A 71 1.28 -11.64 3.55
CA LEU A 71 2.58 -12.06 4.05
C LEU A 71 3.70 -11.54 3.16
N LYS A 72 4.70 -10.90 3.75
CA LYS A 72 5.85 -10.34 3.03
C LYS A 72 7.16 -10.65 3.75
N ASP A 73 8.12 -11.15 2.99
CA ASP A 73 9.48 -11.36 3.48
C ASP A 73 10.22 -10.03 3.48
N LEU A 74 10.48 -9.50 4.65
CA LEU A 74 11.17 -8.23 4.82
C LEU A 74 12.55 -8.44 5.44
N LYS A 75 13.51 -7.59 5.04
CA LYS A 75 14.91 -7.70 5.45
C LYS A 75 15.25 -6.69 6.54
N VAL A 76 15.95 -7.18 7.58
CA VAL A 76 16.41 -6.35 8.69
C VAL A 76 17.17 -5.11 8.21
N GLY A 77 16.96 -4.00 8.90
CA GLY A 77 17.60 -2.72 8.62
C GLY A 77 17.10 -2.00 7.37
N GLN A 78 16.27 -2.65 6.53
CA GLN A 78 15.67 -1.99 5.38
C GLN A 78 14.46 -1.16 5.82
N ILE A 79 14.30 -0.01 5.16
CA ILE A 79 13.18 0.89 5.37
C ILE A 79 12.10 0.56 4.34
N TYR A 80 10.86 0.53 4.80
CA TYR A 80 9.67 0.37 3.96
C TYR A 80 8.65 1.44 4.32
N THR A 81 7.85 1.80 3.33
CA THR A 81 6.68 2.66 3.53
C THR A 81 5.45 1.92 3.05
N ILE A 82 4.43 1.89 3.92
CA ILE A 82 3.09 1.40 3.59
C ILE A 82 2.15 2.59 3.49
N SER A 83 1.28 2.60 2.47
CA SER A 83 0.22 3.61 2.30
C SER A 83 -1.08 2.96 1.86
N ALA A 84 -2.19 3.64 2.10
CA ALA A 84 -3.51 3.26 1.63
C ALA A 84 -4.41 4.50 1.50
N SER A 85 -5.38 4.44 0.58
CA SER A 85 -6.53 5.32 0.57
C SER A 85 -7.60 4.76 1.50
N VAL A 86 -8.13 5.62 2.36
CA VAL A 86 -9.17 5.28 3.34
C VAL A 86 -10.33 6.25 3.24
N PHE A 87 -11.56 5.72 3.34
CA PHE A 87 -12.77 6.51 3.49
C PHE A 87 -13.53 5.99 4.70
N VAL A 88 -14.08 6.91 5.50
CA VAL A 88 -14.86 6.61 6.71
C VAL A 88 -16.27 7.15 6.51
N ASP A 89 -17.29 6.29 6.62
CA ASP A 89 -18.68 6.67 6.37
C ASP A 89 -19.19 7.73 7.33
N THR A 90 -18.82 7.56 8.59
CA THR A 90 -19.25 8.48 9.66
C THR A 90 -18.14 8.60 10.70
N ASN A 91 -18.02 9.76 11.31
CA ASN A 91 -17.09 9.95 12.40
C ASN A 91 -17.63 9.30 13.69
N ASP A 92 -16.76 8.59 14.39
CA ASP A 92 -17.00 8.18 15.76
C ASP A 92 -16.55 9.30 16.71
N SER A 93 -17.29 9.52 17.77
CA SER A 93 -16.93 10.48 18.82
C SER A 93 -15.84 9.99 19.77
N SER A 94 -15.52 8.70 19.72
CA SER A 94 -14.51 8.07 20.57
C SER A 94 -13.09 8.27 20.04
N ASP A 95 -12.09 7.97 20.89
CA ASP A 95 -10.68 8.01 20.52
C ASP A 95 -10.22 6.77 19.72
N LYS A 96 -11.12 6.24 18.90
CA LYS A 96 -10.81 5.15 17.99
C LYS A 96 -9.92 5.60 16.83
N PHE A 97 -9.12 4.71 16.32
CA PHE A 97 -8.09 5.08 15.35
C PHE A 97 -7.76 3.97 14.35
N ILE A 98 -7.05 4.37 13.29
CA ILE A 98 -6.40 3.50 12.33
C ILE A 98 -4.89 3.49 12.61
N GLY A 99 -4.30 2.31 12.61
CA GLY A 99 -2.87 2.08 12.77
C GLY A 99 -2.32 1.05 11.78
N VAL A 100 -1.00 0.97 11.71
CA VAL A 100 -0.27 -0.07 10.96
C VAL A 100 0.28 -1.11 11.91
N TYR A 101 0.23 -2.34 11.49
CA TYR A 101 0.76 -3.47 12.21
C TYR A 101 1.50 -4.44 11.30
N GLY A 102 2.51 -5.09 11.83
CA GLY A 102 3.21 -6.19 11.18
C GLY A 102 3.57 -7.25 12.21
N ASP A 103 2.93 -8.41 12.07
CA ASP A 103 3.20 -9.56 12.93
C ASP A 103 4.19 -10.49 12.25
N ASP A 104 5.10 -11.02 13.02
CA ASP A 104 5.84 -12.23 12.67
C ASP A 104 5.28 -13.44 13.46
N SER A 105 5.95 -14.58 13.35
CA SER A 105 5.56 -15.80 14.07
C SER A 105 5.59 -15.67 15.61
N LYS A 106 6.15 -14.59 16.16
CA LYS A 106 6.32 -14.35 17.59
C LYS A 106 5.46 -13.19 18.11
N GLY A 107 4.67 -12.57 17.27
CA GLY A 107 3.78 -11.48 17.63
C GLY A 107 4.02 -10.18 16.88
N ASN A 108 3.41 -9.10 17.35
CA ASN A 108 3.46 -7.81 16.70
C ASN A 108 4.80 -7.12 16.92
N VAL A 109 5.52 -6.84 15.85
CA VAL A 109 6.88 -6.27 15.85
C VAL A 109 6.95 -4.91 15.19
N ILE A 110 6.00 -4.63 14.28
CA ILE A 110 5.84 -3.33 13.61
C ILE A 110 4.51 -2.77 14.08
N SER A 111 4.53 -1.58 14.66
CA SER A 111 3.32 -0.98 15.20
C SER A 111 3.38 0.54 15.18
N SER A 112 2.27 1.15 14.83
CA SER A 112 2.05 2.59 14.97
C SER A 112 1.27 2.97 16.23
N ASN A 113 1.12 2.08 17.20
CA ASN A 113 0.28 2.29 18.40
C ASN A 113 0.56 3.60 19.15
N ASN A 114 1.82 4.00 19.23
CA ASN A 114 2.21 5.24 19.92
C ASN A 114 1.94 6.49 19.08
N LYS A 115 1.58 6.33 17.80
CA LYS A 115 1.27 7.41 16.88
C LYS A 115 0.24 6.93 15.87
N PRO A 116 -1.05 6.94 16.22
CA PRO A 116 -2.12 6.60 15.29
C PRO A 116 -2.03 7.41 14.00
N LEU A 117 -2.37 6.79 12.87
CA LEU A 117 -2.30 7.43 11.56
C LEU A 117 -3.51 8.31 11.30
N LEU A 118 -4.64 7.94 11.86
CA LEU A 118 -5.90 8.66 11.77
C LEU A 118 -6.74 8.36 13.00
N TYR A 119 -7.23 9.40 13.68
CA TYR A 119 -8.32 9.29 14.65
C TYR A 119 -9.65 9.40 13.93
N LEU A 120 -10.59 8.48 14.16
CA LEU A 120 -11.86 8.43 13.42
C LEU A 120 -12.74 9.65 13.70
N LYS A 121 -12.70 10.19 14.91
CA LYS A 121 -13.41 11.43 15.27
C LYS A 121 -13.00 12.68 14.47
N ASN A 122 -11.81 12.66 13.88
CA ASN A 122 -11.25 13.74 13.08
C ASN A 122 -11.12 13.36 11.59
N ALA A 123 -11.69 12.23 11.19
CA ALA A 123 -11.61 11.79 9.81
C ALA A 123 -12.31 12.82 8.90
N PRO A 124 -11.64 13.34 7.87
CA PRO A 124 -12.28 14.22 6.92
C PRO A 124 -13.33 13.46 6.10
N VAL A 125 -14.28 14.18 5.56
CA VAL A 125 -15.21 13.63 4.58
C VAL A 125 -14.46 13.35 3.27
N GLY A 126 -14.61 12.15 2.73
CA GLY A 126 -13.98 11.74 1.47
C GLY A 126 -12.75 10.86 1.66
N TRP A 127 -12.10 10.56 0.55
CA TRP A 127 -10.90 9.76 0.53
C TRP A 127 -9.70 10.53 1.09
N ILE A 128 -8.95 9.88 1.96
CA ILE A 128 -7.66 10.37 2.47
C ILE A 128 -6.59 9.31 2.30
N THR A 129 -5.36 9.75 2.07
CA THR A 129 -4.21 8.84 2.06
C THR A 129 -3.54 8.82 3.42
N ILE A 130 -3.43 7.64 4.00
CA ILE A 130 -2.65 7.39 5.21
C ILE A 130 -1.35 6.67 4.85
N LYS A 131 -0.30 6.91 5.62
CA LYS A 131 1.02 6.31 5.38
C LYS A 131 1.79 6.09 6.67
N HIS A 132 2.64 5.07 6.65
CA HIS A 132 3.57 4.78 7.74
C HIS A 132 4.90 4.27 7.20
N THR A 133 5.99 4.86 7.66
CA THR A 133 7.35 4.41 7.33
C THR A 133 7.95 3.70 8.55
N PHE A 134 8.56 2.56 8.32
CA PHE A 134 9.17 1.75 9.37
C PHE A 134 10.48 1.12 8.92
N THR A 135 11.36 0.86 9.89
CA THR A 135 12.56 0.05 9.68
C THR A 135 12.29 -1.35 10.19
N VAL A 136 12.67 -2.35 9.40
CA VAL A 136 12.47 -3.75 9.75
C VAL A 136 13.44 -4.16 10.87
N PRO A 137 12.94 -4.63 12.03
CA PRO A 137 13.80 -4.93 13.18
C PRO A 137 14.55 -6.26 13.06
N LYS A 138 14.06 -7.20 12.27
CA LYS A 138 14.69 -8.52 12.03
C LYS A 138 14.23 -9.14 10.71
N ASN A 139 15.01 -10.07 10.15
CA ASN A 139 14.57 -10.86 8.99
C ASN A 139 13.42 -11.79 9.40
N ALA A 140 12.27 -11.63 8.79
CA ALA A 140 11.11 -12.49 8.99
C ALA A 140 10.09 -12.31 7.85
N THR A 141 9.16 -13.25 7.76
CA THR A 141 7.92 -13.08 7.04
C THR A 141 6.94 -12.34 7.95
N TYR A 142 6.46 -11.21 7.50
CA TYR A 142 5.54 -10.35 8.25
C TYR A 142 4.15 -10.39 7.63
N LYS A 143 3.13 -10.52 8.46
CA LYS A 143 1.75 -10.21 8.12
C LYS A 143 1.55 -8.70 8.27
N ILE A 144 1.65 -7.97 7.15
CA ILE A 144 1.56 -6.50 7.14
C ILE A 144 0.16 -6.05 6.82
N ARG A 145 -0.40 -5.12 7.63
CA ARG A 145 -1.76 -4.63 7.51
C ARG A 145 -1.99 -3.25 8.10
N PHE A 146 -3.04 -2.58 7.62
CA PHE A 146 -3.71 -1.51 8.36
C PHE A 146 -4.89 -2.07 9.14
N GLU A 147 -5.14 -1.52 10.31
CA GLU A 147 -6.28 -1.91 11.16
C GLU A 147 -6.90 -0.70 11.83
N SER A 148 -8.19 -0.83 12.15
CA SER A 148 -8.89 0.03 13.09
C SER A 148 -9.13 -0.71 14.41
N ASN A 149 -9.16 0.01 15.50
CA ASN A 149 -9.65 -0.51 16.79
C ASN A 149 -11.14 -0.21 17.02
N ASP A 150 -11.86 0.21 15.99
CA ASP A 150 -13.28 0.51 16.00
C ASP A 150 -14.10 -0.64 15.43
N ASP A 151 -15.26 -0.89 16.03
CA ASP A 151 -16.25 -1.88 15.59
C ASP A 151 -17.61 -1.28 15.22
N GLN A 152 -17.75 0.05 15.25
CA GLN A 152 -19.00 0.74 14.97
C GLN A 152 -19.02 1.46 13.62
N VAL A 153 -17.87 1.93 13.15
CA VAL A 153 -17.76 2.69 11.92
C VAL A 153 -17.35 1.78 10.75
N ASN A 154 -17.99 1.99 9.61
CA ASN A 154 -17.60 1.32 8.38
C ASN A 154 -16.40 2.03 7.75
N ILE A 155 -15.36 1.29 7.45
CA ILE A 155 -14.13 1.80 6.88
C ILE A 155 -13.92 1.17 5.51
N HIS A 156 -13.71 2.01 4.51
CA HIS A 156 -13.41 1.60 3.14
C HIS A 156 -11.92 1.72 2.87
N TRP A 157 -11.36 0.69 2.27
CA TRP A 157 -9.93 0.55 2.02
C TRP A 157 -9.67 0.37 0.54
N ALA A 158 -8.75 1.13 0.00
CA ALA A 158 -8.28 0.98 -1.37
C ALA A 158 -6.82 1.40 -1.50
N ASP A 159 -6.24 1.20 -2.68
CA ASP A 159 -4.91 1.68 -3.04
C ASP A 159 -3.82 1.28 -2.05
N LEU A 160 -3.94 0.07 -1.47
CA LEU A 160 -2.92 -0.43 -0.55
C LEU A 160 -1.60 -0.56 -1.29
N MET A 161 -0.55 0.05 -0.75
CA MET A 161 0.78 0.00 -1.31
C MET A 161 1.82 -0.25 -0.24
N LEU A 162 2.76 -1.13 -0.52
CA LEU A 162 3.98 -1.32 0.24
C LEU A 162 5.16 -1.13 -0.70
N ASN A 163 6.01 -0.16 -0.43
CA ASN A 163 7.24 0.06 -1.20
C ASN A 163 8.48 0.06 -0.31
N LYS A 164 9.61 -0.31 -0.90
CA LYS A 164 10.91 -0.15 -0.25
C LYS A 164 11.33 1.33 -0.31
N GLY A 165 11.85 1.85 0.79
CA GLY A 165 12.30 3.23 0.93
C GLY A 165 11.47 4.03 1.93
N ALA A 166 11.95 5.23 2.26
CA ALA A 166 11.35 6.12 3.26
C ALA A 166 10.26 7.05 2.70
N VAL A 167 10.07 7.06 1.39
CA VAL A 167 9.09 7.90 0.72
C VAL A 167 7.89 7.06 0.31
N ALA A 168 6.68 7.52 0.66
CA ALA A 168 5.46 6.94 0.14
C ALA A 168 5.37 7.27 -1.37
N LEU A 169 5.23 6.23 -2.17
CA LEU A 169 4.97 6.37 -3.59
C LEU A 169 3.45 6.38 -3.83
N ASP A 170 3.04 6.98 -4.93
CA ASP A 170 1.68 6.83 -5.42
C ASP A 170 1.38 5.36 -5.72
N TRP A 171 0.11 4.99 -5.58
CA TRP A 171 -0.28 3.62 -5.84
C TRP A 171 0.13 3.15 -7.23
N ASN A 172 0.59 1.92 -7.32
CA ASN A 172 0.97 1.27 -8.57
C ASN A 172 0.75 -0.24 -8.47
N TYR A 173 0.78 -0.91 -9.61
CA TYR A 173 0.69 -2.38 -9.68
C TYR A 173 1.92 -3.07 -9.11
N SER A 174 1.72 -4.26 -8.58
CA SER A 174 2.82 -5.18 -8.29
C SER A 174 3.41 -5.75 -9.59
N LEU A 175 4.61 -6.34 -9.49
CA LEU A 175 5.19 -7.06 -10.64
C LEU A 175 4.34 -8.26 -11.08
N ASN A 176 3.66 -8.92 -10.15
CA ASN A 176 2.80 -10.05 -10.46
C ASN A 176 1.52 -9.61 -11.16
N ASP A 177 0.91 -8.50 -10.71
CA ASP A 177 -0.26 -7.91 -11.36
C ASP A 177 0.07 -7.48 -12.79
N LEU A 178 1.22 -6.81 -12.97
CA LEU A 178 1.68 -6.41 -14.30
C LEU A 178 1.93 -7.61 -15.21
N ARG A 179 2.56 -8.66 -14.71
CA ARG A 179 2.77 -9.91 -15.48
C ARG A 179 1.45 -10.53 -15.91
N SER A 180 0.48 -10.62 -15.01
CA SER A 180 -0.83 -11.15 -15.32
C SER A 180 -1.53 -10.34 -16.40
N ARG A 181 -1.54 -9.01 -16.28
CA ARG A 181 -2.15 -8.09 -17.26
C ARG A 181 -1.47 -8.12 -18.63
N LEU A 182 -0.18 -8.41 -18.69
CA LEU A 182 0.60 -8.55 -19.92
C LEU A 182 0.61 -9.98 -20.49
N GLY A 183 -0.32 -10.85 -20.07
CA GLY A 183 -0.40 -12.22 -20.56
C GLY A 183 0.82 -13.07 -20.18
N GLY A 184 1.44 -12.81 -19.02
CA GLY A 184 2.59 -13.55 -18.52
C GLY A 184 3.95 -13.05 -19.02
N VAL A 185 3.98 -12.05 -19.88
CA VAL A 185 5.23 -11.41 -20.32
C VAL A 185 5.88 -10.68 -19.12
N LYS A 186 7.15 -10.91 -18.89
CA LYS A 186 7.89 -10.17 -17.86
C LYS A 186 7.90 -8.68 -18.21
N PRO A 187 7.37 -7.80 -17.34
CA PRO A 187 7.46 -6.38 -17.56
C PRO A 187 8.94 -5.97 -17.59
N SER A 188 9.35 -5.29 -18.64
CA SER A 188 10.66 -4.67 -18.66
C SER A 188 10.60 -3.34 -17.92
N TYR A 189 11.68 -2.91 -17.29
CA TYR A 189 11.77 -1.60 -16.63
C TYR A 189 11.38 -0.44 -17.57
N ARG A 190 11.60 -0.59 -18.88
CA ARG A 190 11.20 0.41 -19.87
C ARG A 190 9.69 0.55 -20.01
N LEU A 191 8.94 -0.56 -19.94
CA LEU A 191 7.47 -0.55 -20.01
C LEU A 191 6.86 0.10 -18.77
N TYR A 192 7.43 -0.18 -17.63
CA TYR A 192 6.99 0.31 -16.35
C TYR A 192 7.01 1.84 -16.25
N TYR A 193 8.09 2.46 -16.70
CA TYR A 193 8.23 3.92 -16.70
C TYR A 193 7.35 4.60 -17.76
N ALA A 194 7.13 3.96 -18.89
CA ALA A 194 6.24 4.48 -19.92
C ALA A 194 4.77 4.56 -19.45
N ILE A 195 4.33 3.65 -18.60
CA ILE A 195 2.98 3.66 -18.03
C ILE A 195 2.84 4.78 -16.99
N SER A 196 3.80 4.93 -16.08
CA SER A 196 3.79 5.99 -15.06
C SER A 196 3.87 7.40 -15.64
N LEU A 197 4.57 7.60 -16.77
CA LEU A 197 4.71 8.91 -17.42
C LEU A 197 3.50 9.30 -18.28
N LYS A 198 2.64 8.35 -18.68
CA LYS A 198 1.41 8.66 -19.43
C LYS A 198 0.25 9.11 -18.56
N GLU A 199 0.29 8.82 -17.26
CA GLU A 199 -0.75 9.25 -16.32
C GLU A 199 -0.50 10.67 -15.75
N VAL A 200 0.64 11.28 -16.06
CA VAL A 200 1.04 12.62 -15.55
C VAL A 200 1.04 13.72 -16.63
N ALA A 201 0.58 13.39 -17.84
CA ALA A 201 0.49 14.36 -18.94
C ALA A 201 -0.95 14.80 -19.25
#